data_e3229cc58b64df588361a5492554491e
#
_entry.id   e3229cc58b64df588361a5492554491e
#
_cell.length_a   1.000
_cell.length_b   1.000
_cell.length_c   1.000
_cell.angle_alpha   90.00
_cell.angle_beta   90.00
_cell.angle_gamma   90.00
#
_symmetry.space_group_name_H-M   'P 1'
#
loop_
_entity.id
_entity.type
_entity.pdbx_description
1 polymer ?
#
loop_
_entity_poly.entity_id
_entity_poly.type
_entity_poly.pdbx_seq_one_letter_code
_entity_poly.pdbx_strand_id
1 'polypeptide(L)'
;MIQHLNTPNFSDDLMSESLNPFEVAVKQLDEAAKLAKLDKGMRDMLASPNRVLTVAVPTRMDNGEIKVYTGFRSQHNSARGPYKGGIRYHPQVSIDEVKALSMWMTWKCAI
;
A
#
# COMPACT_ATOMS: atom_id res chain seq x y z
N MET A 1 -16.28 -0.69 -28.57
CA MET A 1 -15.44 -0.14 -27.48
C MET A 1 -14.27 0.60 -28.14
N ILE A 2 -14.30 1.93 -28.17
CA ILE A 2 -13.27 2.73 -28.83
C ILE A 2 -12.32 3.20 -27.72
N GLN A 3 -11.11 2.65 -27.69
CA GLN A 3 -10.03 3.20 -26.87
C GLN A 3 -9.44 4.39 -27.62
N HIS A 4 -9.57 5.60 -27.07
CA HIS A 4 -8.78 6.74 -27.51
C HIS A 4 -7.33 6.50 -27.10
N LEU A 5 -6.47 6.24 -28.06
CA LEU A 5 -5.02 6.32 -27.91
C LEU A 5 -4.64 7.78 -27.69
N ASN A 6 -4.48 8.18 -26.43
CA ASN A 6 -3.79 9.41 -26.11
C ASN A 6 -2.29 9.16 -26.29
N THR A 7 -1.69 9.81 -27.28
CA THR A 7 -0.25 9.90 -27.41
C THR A 7 0.30 10.66 -26.19
N PRO A 8 1.25 10.10 -25.44
CA PRO A 8 1.83 10.82 -24.30
C PRO A 8 2.61 12.03 -24.78
N ASN A 9 2.28 13.20 -24.25
CA ASN A 9 3.09 14.41 -24.42
C ASN A 9 4.38 14.22 -23.62
N PHE A 10 5.51 14.26 -24.31
CA PHE A 10 6.86 14.08 -23.77
C PHE A 10 7.26 15.10 -22.67
N SER A 11 6.47 16.14 -22.45
CA SER A 11 6.70 17.14 -21.41
C SER A 11 6.06 16.82 -20.06
N ASP A 12 5.09 15.89 -20.00
CA ASP A 12 4.39 15.52 -18.77
C ASP A 12 5.08 14.36 -18.02
N ASP A 13 5.95 13.60 -18.70
CA ASP A 13 6.68 12.46 -18.11
C ASP A 13 7.76 12.88 -17.11
N LEU A 14 8.19 14.14 -17.10
CA LEU A 14 9.22 14.64 -16.17
C LEU A 14 8.65 15.19 -14.85
N MET A 15 7.33 15.29 -14.70
CA MET A 15 6.69 15.89 -13.51
C MET A 15 5.80 14.93 -12.73
N SER A 16 5.63 13.68 -13.14
CA SER A 16 4.84 12.69 -12.44
C SER A 16 5.59 11.37 -12.25
N GLU A 17 6.77 11.39 -11.66
CA GLU A 17 7.13 10.27 -10.80
C GLU A 17 6.14 10.33 -9.62
N SER A 18 5.00 9.71 -9.77
CA SER A 18 4.14 9.42 -8.62
C SER A 18 4.95 8.48 -7.74
N LEU A 19 5.58 9.05 -6.72
CA LEU A 19 6.38 8.30 -5.75
C LEU A 19 5.48 7.17 -5.23
N ASN A 20 5.86 5.93 -5.51
CA ASN A 20 5.15 4.76 -5.00
C ASN A 20 5.13 4.86 -3.45
N PRO A 21 3.95 4.94 -2.80
CA PRO A 21 3.87 5.16 -1.36
C PRO A 21 4.62 4.09 -0.57
N PHE A 22 4.65 2.85 -1.05
CA PHE A 22 5.36 1.77 -0.40
C PHE A 22 6.89 1.96 -0.47
N GLU A 23 7.41 2.42 -1.60
CA GLU A 23 8.85 2.76 -1.73
C GLU A 23 9.25 3.91 -0.79
N VAL A 24 8.37 4.91 -0.63
CA VAL A 24 8.58 6.00 0.33
C VAL A 24 8.66 5.45 1.75
N ALA A 25 7.72 4.59 2.15
CA ALA A 25 7.72 3.98 3.47
C ALA A 25 8.98 3.13 3.72
N VAL A 26 9.45 2.38 2.72
CA VAL A 26 10.67 1.60 2.80
C VAL A 26 11.91 2.50 2.92
N LYS A 27 11.99 3.60 2.17
CA LYS A 27 13.10 4.57 2.29
C LYS A 27 13.17 5.17 3.69
N GLN A 28 12.04 5.53 4.29
CA GLN A 28 11.99 6.03 5.67
C GLN A 28 12.50 4.98 6.67
N LEU A 29 12.11 3.71 6.48
CA LEU A 29 12.65 2.61 7.27
C LEU A 29 14.17 2.46 7.09
N ASP A 30 14.69 2.60 5.87
CA ASP A 30 16.12 2.49 5.59
C ASP A 30 16.95 3.54 6.32
N GLU A 31 16.47 4.76 6.38
CA GLU A 31 17.11 5.84 7.13
C GLU A 31 17.12 5.55 8.63
N ALA A 32 15.98 5.13 9.18
CA ALA A 32 15.87 4.76 10.59
C ALA A 32 16.73 3.52 10.92
N ALA A 33 16.77 2.52 10.06
CA ALA A 33 17.56 1.31 10.24
C ALA A 33 19.07 1.61 10.29
N LYS A 34 19.55 2.55 9.46
CA LYS A 34 20.96 3.03 9.50
C LYS A 34 21.28 3.68 10.84
N LEU A 35 20.42 4.57 11.32
CA LEU A 35 20.61 5.26 12.60
C LEU A 35 20.58 4.27 13.78
N ALA A 36 19.66 3.32 13.75
CA ALA A 36 19.53 2.29 14.77
C ALA A 36 20.56 1.15 14.65
N LYS A 37 21.42 1.17 13.62
CA LYS A 37 22.40 0.13 13.32
C LYS A 37 21.80 -1.27 13.25
N LEU A 38 20.61 -1.39 12.65
CA LEU A 38 19.96 -2.67 12.43
C LEU A 38 20.74 -3.53 11.45
N ASP A 39 20.81 -4.83 11.72
CA ASP A 39 21.34 -5.77 10.75
C ASP A 39 20.39 -5.91 9.54
N LYS A 40 20.93 -6.42 8.43
CA LYS A 40 20.20 -6.57 7.18
C LYS A 40 18.95 -7.45 7.32
N GLY A 41 19.04 -8.55 8.05
CA GLY A 41 17.93 -9.49 8.24
C GLY A 41 16.75 -8.84 8.96
N MET A 42 17.02 -8.09 10.02
CA MET A 42 16.00 -7.34 10.75
C MET A 42 15.37 -6.25 9.87
N ARG A 43 16.19 -5.51 9.14
CA ARG A 43 15.71 -4.50 8.18
C ARG A 43 14.78 -5.12 7.13
N ASP A 44 15.16 -6.24 6.52
CA ASP A 44 14.38 -6.89 5.48
C ASP A 44 13.05 -7.45 6.03
N MET A 45 13.07 -7.99 7.25
CA MET A 45 11.87 -8.41 7.96
C MET A 45 10.90 -7.26 8.20
N LEU A 46 11.40 -6.10 8.65
CA LEU A 46 10.59 -4.92 8.92
C LEU A 46 10.08 -4.23 7.64
N ALA A 47 10.77 -4.39 6.52
CA ALA A 47 10.35 -3.88 5.22
C ALA A 47 9.24 -4.72 4.57
N SER A 48 9.05 -5.96 5.01
CA SER A 48 8.16 -6.90 4.35
C SER A 48 6.88 -7.11 5.16
N PRO A 49 5.69 -6.87 4.57
CA PRO A 49 4.44 -7.28 5.21
C PRO A 49 4.40 -8.80 5.43
N ASN A 50 3.92 -9.23 6.60
CA ASN A 50 3.77 -10.65 6.91
C ASN A 50 2.77 -11.33 5.98
N ARG A 51 1.72 -10.60 5.57
CA ARG A 51 0.70 -11.12 4.67
C ARG A 51 0.00 -10.00 3.93
N VAL A 52 -0.31 -10.24 2.67
CA VAL A 52 -1.18 -9.39 1.86
C VAL A 52 -2.25 -10.26 1.24
N LEU A 53 -3.51 -9.87 1.43
CA LEU A 53 -4.68 -10.56 0.89
C LEU A 53 -5.32 -9.68 -0.18
N THR A 54 -5.67 -10.30 -1.29
CA THR A 54 -6.51 -9.69 -2.32
C THR A 54 -7.77 -10.53 -2.43
N VAL A 55 -8.92 -9.89 -2.32
CA VAL A 55 -10.21 -10.57 -2.27
C VAL A 55 -11.20 -9.92 -3.23
N ALA A 56 -12.10 -10.73 -3.77
CA ALA A 56 -13.26 -10.24 -4.50
C ALA A 56 -14.39 -9.91 -3.52
N VAL A 57 -14.98 -8.73 -3.67
CA VAL A 57 -16.08 -8.24 -2.83
C VAL A 57 -17.30 -8.00 -3.72
N PRO A 58 -18.18 -9.00 -3.91
CA PRO A 58 -19.42 -8.81 -4.63
C PRO A 58 -20.37 -7.92 -3.81
N THR A 59 -20.80 -6.83 -4.41
CA THR A 59 -21.63 -5.82 -3.76
C THR A 59 -22.89 -5.61 -4.57
N ARG A 60 -24.06 -5.68 -3.92
CA ARG A 60 -25.33 -5.34 -4.53
C ARG A 60 -25.50 -3.83 -4.51
N MET A 61 -25.65 -3.25 -5.69
CA MET A 61 -25.86 -1.82 -5.87
C MET A 61 -27.33 -1.45 -5.66
N ASP A 62 -27.63 -0.16 -5.48
CA ASP A 62 -29.00 0.33 -5.23
C ASP A 62 -29.95 0.04 -6.40
N ASN A 63 -29.43 -0.06 -7.63
CA ASN A 63 -30.20 -0.45 -8.82
C ASN A 63 -30.44 -1.97 -8.93
N GLY A 64 -29.97 -2.77 -7.94
CA GLY A 64 -30.11 -4.23 -7.88
C GLY A 64 -29.00 -5.02 -8.61
N GLU A 65 -28.15 -4.36 -9.37
CA GLU A 65 -27.02 -5.01 -10.04
C GLU A 65 -25.95 -5.46 -9.03
N ILE A 66 -25.22 -6.52 -9.38
CA ILE A 66 -24.07 -6.95 -8.59
C ILE A 66 -22.81 -6.47 -9.28
N LYS A 67 -21.99 -5.67 -8.55
CA LYS A 67 -20.63 -5.32 -8.96
C LYS A 67 -19.62 -6.01 -8.06
N VAL A 68 -18.54 -6.46 -8.66
CA VAL A 68 -17.43 -7.09 -7.92
C VAL A 68 -16.30 -6.11 -7.80
N TYR A 69 -15.95 -5.74 -6.56
CA TYR A 69 -14.82 -4.88 -6.24
C TYR A 69 -13.63 -5.71 -5.78
N THR A 70 -12.44 -5.19 -5.96
CA THR A 70 -11.22 -5.80 -5.40
C THR A 70 -10.93 -5.16 -4.05
N GLY A 71 -10.82 -5.99 -3.01
CA GLY A 71 -10.43 -5.58 -1.67
C GLY A 71 -8.99 -5.99 -1.37
N PHE A 72 -8.25 -5.14 -0.66
CA PHE A 72 -6.89 -5.39 -0.20
C PHE A 72 -6.82 -5.37 1.33
N ARG A 73 -6.11 -6.32 1.90
CA ARG A 73 -5.78 -6.34 3.33
C ARG A 73 -4.28 -6.59 3.49
N SER A 74 -3.54 -5.60 3.95
CA SER A 74 -2.14 -5.77 4.33
C SER A 74 -2.02 -5.99 5.84
N GLN A 75 -1.31 -7.02 6.24
CA GLN A 75 -0.96 -7.37 7.60
C GLN A 75 0.55 -7.25 7.73
N HIS A 76 1.02 -6.06 8.14
CA HIS A 76 2.44 -5.75 8.10
C HIS A 76 3.21 -6.47 9.20
N ASN A 77 2.93 -6.21 10.46
CA ASN A 77 3.67 -6.78 11.58
C ASN A 77 2.81 -6.87 12.85
N SER A 78 2.88 -7.98 13.59
CA SER A 78 2.10 -8.23 14.80
C SER A 78 2.94 -8.33 16.07
N ALA A 79 4.23 -7.94 16.04
CA ALA A 79 5.12 -8.06 17.18
C ALA A 79 4.67 -7.22 18.39
N ARG A 80 3.96 -6.12 18.16
CA ARG A 80 3.44 -5.21 19.19
C ARG A 80 1.94 -5.34 19.43
N GLY A 81 1.28 -6.29 18.82
CA GLY A 81 -0.16 -6.49 18.94
C GLY A 81 -0.82 -6.89 17.61
N PRO A 82 -2.16 -6.96 17.56
CA PRO A 82 -2.85 -7.36 16.35
C PRO A 82 -2.55 -6.39 15.21
N TYR A 83 -2.59 -6.92 13.97
CA TYR A 83 -2.45 -6.10 12.78
C TYR A 83 -3.48 -4.99 12.77
N LYS A 84 -3.04 -3.76 12.55
CA LYS A 84 -3.88 -2.57 12.55
C LYS A 84 -3.68 -1.78 11.28
N GLY A 85 -4.76 -1.26 10.76
CA GLY A 85 -4.81 -0.36 9.62
C GLY A 85 -6.12 0.42 9.62
N GLY A 86 -6.24 1.39 8.72
CA GLY A 86 -7.49 2.08 8.44
C GLY A 86 -8.27 1.37 7.34
N ILE A 87 -9.49 1.82 7.10
CA ILE A 87 -10.29 1.46 5.93
C ILE A 87 -10.27 2.65 4.98
N ARG A 88 -10.01 2.40 3.71
CA ARG A 88 -10.09 3.40 2.66
C ARG A 88 -10.95 2.91 1.51
N TYR A 89 -11.97 3.68 1.18
CA TYR A 89 -12.82 3.49 0.00
C TYR A 89 -12.47 4.55 -1.03
N HIS A 90 -11.74 4.17 -2.06
CA HIS A 90 -11.39 5.08 -3.16
C HIS A 90 -11.12 4.28 -4.43
N PRO A 91 -11.58 4.75 -5.61
CA PRO A 91 -11.40 4.01 -6.86
C PRO A 91 -9.92 3.83 -7.27
N GLN A 92 -9.02 4.69 -6.80
CA GLN A 92 -7.59 4.65 -7.11
C GLN A 92 -6.74 3.95 -6.02
N VAL A 93 -7.37 3.29 -5.04
CA VAL A 93 -6.62 2.53 -4.03
C VAL A 93 -5.77 1.45 -4.71
N SER A 94 -4.48 1.45 -4.40
CA SER A 94 -3.53 0.44 -4.86
C SER A 94 -3.07 -0.46 -3.71
N ILE A 95 -2.57 -1.65 -4.06
CA ILE A 95 -2.00 -2.58 -3.09
C ILE A 95 -0.77 -1.98 -2.38
N ASP A 96 0.02 -1.18 -3.09
CA ASP A 96 1.22 -0.54 -2.53
C ASP A 96 0.85 0.57 -1.55
N GLU A 97 -0.21 1.32 -1.82
CA GLU A 97 -0.76 2.27 -0.85
C GLU A 97 -1.20 1.57 0.44
N VAL A 98 -1.91 0.45 0.32
CA VAL A 98 -2.38 -0.32 1.48
C VAL A 98 -1.22 -0.92 2.27
N LYS A 99 -0.15 -1.38 1.60
CA LYS A 99 1.08 -1.83 2.25
C LYS A 99 1.76 -0.69 3.01
N ALA A 100 1.91 0.49 2.39
CA ALA A 100 2.49 1.66 3.03
C ALA A 100 1.72 2.06 4.30
N LEU A 101 0.41 2.17 4.19
CA LEU A 101 -0.46 2.51 5.33
C LEU A 101 -0.33 1.49 6.46
N SER A 102 -0.27 0.19 6.17
CA SER A 102 -0.10 -0.84 7.18
C SER A 102 1.27 -0.77 7.88
N MET A 103 2.33 -0.43 7.14
CA MET A 103 3.67 -0.22 7.70
C MET A 103 3.69 0.99 8.65
N TRP A 104 3.18 2.14 8.22
CA TRP A 104 3.10 3.33 9.06
C TRP A 104 2.26 3.10 10.32
N MET A 105 1.18 2.31 10.23
CA MET A 105 0.39 1.95 11.41
C MET A 105 1.14 1.05 12.37
N THR A 106 2.03 0.19 11.90
CA THR A 106 2.92 -0.60 12.77
C THR A 106 3.82 0.33 13.59
N TRP A 107 4.45 1.31 12.95
CA TRP A 107 5.31 2.28 13.63
C TRP A 107 4.53 3.15 14.60
N LYS A 108 3.38 3.67 14.17
CA LYS A 108 2.52 4.48 15.03
C LYS A 108 2.08 3.74 16.28
N CYS A 109 1.76 2.46 16.19
CA CYS A 109 1.31 1.66 17.34
C CYS A 109 2.46 1.13 18.19
N ALA A 110 3.71 1.27 17.74
CA ALA A 110 4.90 0.86 18.49
C ALA A 110 5.40 1.91 19.48
N ILE A 111 4.96 3.16 19.34
CA ILE A 111 5.40 4.32 20.14
C ILE A 111 4.52 4.47 21.39
#